data_cf2a9d6b9cd9aa0ce1d7bda5109e58ed
#
_entry.id   cf2a9d6b9cd9aa0ce1d7bda5109e58ed
#
_cell.length_a   1.000
_cell.length_b   1.000
_cell.length_c   1.000
_cell.angle_alpha   90.00
_cell.angle_beta   90.00
_cell.angle_gamma   90.00
#
_symmetry.space_group_name_H-M   'P 1'
#
loop_
_entity.id
_entity.type
_entity.pdbx_description
1 polymer ?
#
loop_
_entity_poly.entity_id
_entity_poly.type
_entity_poly.pdbx_seq_one_letter_code
_entity_poly.pdbx_strand_id
1 'polypeptide(L)'
;MNAADILDALIAISDDKIWATELALLSGGRRVDFWTLEPAASRGYRACAFEIKVSRADYKRDSELKQEGALRFSDRFWYVTPPGLLQRSEVPEWAGLQEWDGKSFAVKRKAPMRHKAEPDWEFIVSILRNSGEQRRDVGLMKAQIAYFQQSADQNRTQRNITAQFQMDRWIRRSKAATS
;
A
#
# COMPACT_ATOMS: atom_id res chain seq x y z
N MET A 1 -10.89 9.85 8.37
CA MET A 1 -9.86 9.69 7.32
C MET A 1 -8.51 9.82 7.98
N ASN A 2 -7.68 8.82 7.87
CA ASN A 2 -6.32 8.77 8.40
C ASN A 2 -5.30 8.60 7.25
N ALA A 3 -4.00 8.62 7.57
CA ALA A 3 -2.95 8.49 6.55
C ALA A 3 -2.96 7.11 5.87
N ALA A 4 -3.30 6.06 6.61
CA ALA A 4 -3.36 4.70 6.05
C ALA A 4 -4.48 4.57 5.00
N ASP A 5 -5.66 5.18 5.23
CA ASP A 5 -6.75 5.17 4.24
C ASP A 5 -6.31 5.80 2.91
N ILE A 6 -5.55 6.91 2.97
CA ILE A 6 -5.02 7.61 1.79
C ILE A 6 -3.95 6.75 1.10
N LEU A 7 -3.06 6.13 1.88
CA LEU A 7 -2.01 5.26 1.35
C LEU A 7 -2.61 4.05 0.61
N ASP A 8 -3.58 3.39 1.20
CA ASP A 8 -4.27 2.26 0.58
C ASP A 8 -4.95 2.65 -0.74
N ALA A 9 -5.55 3.85 -0.79
CA ALA A 9 -6.13 4.38 -2.01
C ALA A 9 -5.07 4.69 -3.09
N LEU A 10 -3.90 5.23 -2.72
CA LEU A 10 -2.78 5.46 -3.64
C LEU A 10 -2.23 4.14 -4.19
N ILE A 11 -2.10 3.12 -3.34
CA ILE A 11 -1.69 1.77 -3.76
C ILE A 11 -2.68 1.21 -4.77
N ALA A 12 -3.99 1.29 -4.49
CA ALA A 12 -5.04 0.75 -5.35
C ALA A 12 -5.03 1.36 -6.77
N ILE A 13 -4.72 2.66 -6.92
CA ILE A 13 -4.64 3.30 -8.24
C ILE A 13 -3.27 3.17 -8.93
N SER A 14 -2.33 2.48 -8.30
CA SER A 14 -0.95 2.32 -8.79
C SER A 14 -0.61 0.87 -9.12
N ASP A 15 -1.61 0.04 -9.37
CA ASP A 15 -1.45 -1.40 -9.61
C ASP A 15 -0.67 -1.72 -10.90
N ASP A 16 -0.69 -0.80 -11.88
CA ASP A 16 0.07 -0.88 -13.12
C ASP A 16 1.51 -0.33 -13.02
N LYS A 17 1.96 0.10 -11.82
CA LYS A 17 3.24 0.75 -11.59
C LYS A 17 4.13 -0.06 -10.66
N ILE A 18 5.42 0.19 -10.74
CA ILE A 18 6.35 -0.17 -9.66
C ILE A 18 6.13 0.85 -8.55
N TRP A 19 5.91 0.39 -7.32
CA TRP A 19 5.72 1.29 -6.21
C TRP A 19 6.38 0.78 -4.93
N ALA A 20 6.68 1.70 -4.02
CA ALA A 20 7.23 1.43 -2.70
C ALA A 20 6.60 2.36 -1.67
N THR A 21 6.47 1.89 -0.43
CA THR A 21 6.01 2.69 0.72
C THR A 21 7.15 2.84 1.71
N GLU A 22 7.14 3.92 2.49
CA GLU A 22 8.16 4.20 3.48
C GLU A 22 9.58 4.11 2.89
N LEU A 23 9.74 4.64 1.66
CA LEU A 23 10.98 4.52 0.92
C LEU A 23 12.03 5.47 1.49
N ALA A 24 13.13 4.91 2.01
CA ALA A 24 14.29 5.67 2.40
C ALA A 24 15.10 6.07 1.15
N LEU A 25 15.36 7.35 0.97
CA LEU A 25 15.90 7.92 -0.27
C LEU A 25 17.36 8.36 -0.17
N LEU A 26 17.87 8.56 1.03
CA LEU A 26 19.27 8.95 1.33
C LEU A 26 19.70 8.32 2.66
N SER A 27 21.01 8.06 2.82
CA SER A 27 21.58 7.53 4.05
C SER A 27 21.19 8.36 5.26
N GLY A 28 20.58 7.73 6.24
CA GLY A 28 20.25 8.36 7.52
C GLY A 28 18.89 8.97 7.61
N GLY A 29 18.01 8.65 6.62
CA GLY A 29 16.95 8.96 7.11
C GLY A 29 15.55 9.24 6.83
N ARG A 30 15.34 10.02 5.85
CA ARG A 30 13.96 10.42 5.63
C ARG A 30 13.32 9.48 4.65
N ARG A 31 12.10 9.11 4.96
CA ARG A 31 11.28 8.25 4.12
C ARG A 31 10.21 9.09 3.49
N VAL A 32 9.92 8.81 2.24
CA VAL A 32 8.69 9.27 1.58
C VAL A 32 7.60 8.23 1.81
N ASP A 33 6.38 8.68 2.10
CA ASP A 33 5.27 7.79 2.44
C ASP A 33 4.94 6.83 1.29
N PHE A 34 4.94 7.35 0.05
CA PHE A 34 4.65 6.54 -1.14
C PHE A 34 5.44 7.05 -2.36
N TRP A 35 5.96 6.12 -3.14
CA TRP A 35 6.71 6.42 -4.35
C TRP A 35 6.30 5.47 -5.47
N THR A 36 6.23 5.98 -6.71
CA THR A 36 5.85 5.19 -7.89
C THR A 36 6.80 5.45 -9.05
N LEU A 37 6.94 4.43 -9.92
CA LEU A 37 7.65 4.51 -11.18
C LEU A 37 6.81 3.88 -12.30
N GLU A 38 6.63 4.60 -13.38
CA GLU A 38 6.04 4.07 -14.61
C GLU A 38 7.00 3.05 -15.24
N PRO A 39 6.61 1.78 -15.43
CA PRO A 39 7.53 0.74 -15.90
C PRO A 39 7.80 0.81 -17.42
N ALA A 40 7.05 1.62 -18.17
CA ALA A 40 7.11 1.68 -19.61
C ALA A 40 8.02 2.79 -20.14
N ALA A 41 8.93 2.46 -21.05
CA ALA A 41 9.79 3.42 -21.74
C ALA A 41 8.99 4.51 -22.49
N SER A 42 7.85 4.16 -23.07
CA SER A 42 6.94 5.10 -23.74
C SER A 42 6.36 6.16 -22.81
N ARG A 43 6.35 5.92 -21.50
CA ARG A 43 5.94 6.86 -20.46
C ARG A 43 7.13 7.57 -19.81
N GLY A 44 8.37 7.36 -20.33
CA GLY A 44 9.60 8.01 -19.89
C GLY A 44 10.05 7.58 -18.49
N TYR A 45 9.66 6.38 -18.01
CA TYR A 45 9.98 5.92 -16.65
C TYR A 45 9.70 6.98 -15.58
N ARG A 46 8.57 7.66 -15.70
CA ARG A 46 8.22 8.78 -14.79
C ARG A 46 8.09 8.30 -13.37
N ALA A 47 8.82 8.96 -12.48
CA ALA A 47 8.74 8.72 -11.04
C ALA A 47 7.93 9.81 -10.35
N CYS A 48 7.11 9.42 -9.37
CA CYS A 48 6.33 10.34 -8.53
C CYS A 48 6.54 9.99 -7.05
N ALA A 49 6.77 11.01 -6.24
CA ALA A 49 6.78 10.90 -4.78
C ALA A 49 5.51 11.52 -4.20
N PHE A 50 4.97 10.91 -3.15
CA PHE A 50 3.76 11.35 -2.47
C PHE A 50 4.01 11.40 -0.97
N GLU A 51 3.72 12.53 -0.38
CA GLU A 51 3.79 12.78 1.05
C GLU A 51 2.38 13.02 1.58
N ILE A 52 1.93 12.19 2.50
CA ILE A 52 0.56 12.22 3.03
C ILE A 52 0.52 13.13 4.26
N LYS A 53 -0.36 14.11 4.24
CA LYS A 53 -0.57 15.02 5.37
C LYS A 53 -2.04 15.02 5.78
N VAL A 54 -2.31 14.56 6.99
CA VAL A 54 -3.68 14.53 7.55
C VAL A 54 -3.92 15.61 8.59
N SER A 55 -2.91 16.42 8.93
CA SER A 55 -3.05 17.57 9.80
C SER A 55 -2.19 18.76 9.35
N ARG A 56 -2.67 19.97 9.63
CA ARG A 56 -1.91 21.21 9.36
C ARG A 56 -0.65 21.31 10.19
N ALA A 57 -0.67 20.79 11.42
CA ALA A 57 0.51 20.79 12.29
C ALA A 57 1.64 19.93 11.73
N ASP A 58 1.30 18.80 11.13
CA ASP A 58 2.27 17.94 10.46
C ASP A 58 2.82 18.58 9.18
N TYR A 59 1.95 19.15 8.37
CA TYR A 59 2.35 19.89 7.18
C TYR A 59 3.31 21.05 7.49
N LYS A 60 3.03 21.86 8.53
CA LYS A 60 3.89 22.98 8.94
C LYS A 60 5.30 22.57 9.39
N ARG A 61 5.50 21.31 9.79
CA ARG A 61 6.82 20.77 10.16
C ARG A 61 7.61 20.27 8.95
N ASP A 62 7.01 20.29 7.78
CA ASP A 62 7.68 19.87 6.53
C ASP A 62 8.49 21.01 5.92
N SER A 63 9.47 20.67 5.09
CA SER A 63 10.34 21.63 4.38
C SER A 63 10.96 20.98 3.16
N GLU A 64 11.42 21.78 2.21
CA GLU A 64 12.12 21.32 1.01
C GLU A 64 13.35 20.46 1.35
N LEU A 65 14.12 20.88 2.34
CA LEU A 65 15.29 20.12 2.82
C LEU A 65 14.89 18.73 3.34
N LYS A 66 13.72 18.63 3.93
CA LYS A 66 13.18 17.33 4.37
C LYS A 66 12.81 16.44 3.19
N GLN A 67 12.42 16.99 2.10
CA GLN A 67 11.96 16.28 0.91
C GLN A 67 13.07 16.17 -0.16
N GLU A 68 14.31 16.56 0.14
CA GLU A 68 15.42 16.57 -0.81
C GLU A 68 15.60 15.22 -1.53
N GLY A 69 15.60 14.11 -0.80
CA GLY A 69 15.72 12.77 -1.39
C GLY A 69 14.54 12.45 -2.31
N ALA A 70 13.32 12.76 -1.90
CA ALA A 70 12.13 12.55 -2.72
C ALA A 70 12.14 13.43 -3.98
N LEU A 71 12.60 14.66 -3.85
CA LEU A 71 12.74 15.57 -4.96
C LEU A 71 13.86 15.15 -5.93
N ARG A 72 14.95 14.57 -5.41
CA ARG A 72 16.09 14.07 -6.20
C ARG A 72 15.71 12.89 -7.10
N PHE A 73 14.93 11.96 -6.59
CA PHE A 73 14.62 10.71 -7.28
C PHE A 73 13.18 10.65 -7.85
N SER A 74 12.54 11.82 -8.02
CA SER A 74 11.20 11.89 -8.61
C SER A 74 11.08 13.00 -9.62
N ASP A 75 10.33 12.75 -10.70
CA ASP A 75 9.96 13.77 -11.68
C ASP A 75 8.86 14.68 -11.18
N ARG A 76 8.04 14.22 -10.22
CA ARG A 76 6.96 14.99 -9.58
C ARG A 76 6.87 14.65 -8.11
N PHE A 77 6.59 15.67 -7.30
CA PHE A 77 6.31 15.52 -5.88
C PHE A 77 4.90 16.02 -5.56
N TRP A 78 4.18 15.27 -4.74
CA TRP A 78 2.81 15.55 -4.40
C TRP A 78 2.60 15.53 -2.89
N TYR A 79 1.94 16.57 -2.36
CA TYR A 79 1.23 16.44 -1.10
C TYR A 79 -0.14 15.83 -1.36
N VAL A 80 -0.53 14.86 -0.54
CA VAL A 80 -1.85 14.23 -0.58
C VAL A 80 -2.54 14.43 0.75
N THR A 81 -3.74 15.02 0.71
CA THR A 81 -4.42 15.45 1.92
C THR A 81 -5.91 15.11 1.88
N PRO A 82 -6.61 15.10 3.04
CA PRO A 82 -8.05 15.25 3.08
C PRO A 82 -8.51 16.56 2.41
N PRO A 83 -9.77 16.63 1.92
CA PRO A 83 -10.30 17.84 1.29
C PRO A 83 -10.21 19.06 2.19
N GLY A 84 -9.76 20.19 1.65
CA GLY A 84 -9.71 21.48 2.34
C GLY A 84 -8.65 21.60 3.44
N LEU A 85 -7.79 20.61 3.65
CA LEU A 85 -6.72 20.71 4.65
C LEU A 85 -5.70 21.80 4.30
N LEU A 86 -5.31 21.90 3.03
CA LEU A 86 -4.36 22.88 2.52
C LEU A 86 -5.02 23.72 1.41
N GLN A 87 -4.66 24.99 1.37
CA GLN A 87 -4.99 25.82 0.23
C GLN A 87 -3.90 25.74 -0.84
N ARG A 88 -4.27 25.95 -2.08
CA ARG A 88 -3.34 25.94 -3.22
C ARG A 88 -2.16 26.90 -3.03
N SER A 89 -2.38 28.03 -2.41
CA SER A 89 -1.38 29.07 -2.14
C SER A 89 -0.38 28.69 -1.04
N GLU A 90 -0.72 27.71 -0.19
CA GLU A 90 0.15 27.26 0.90
C GLU A 90 1.16 26.21 0.42
N VAL A 91 0.88 25.56 -0.72
CA VAL A 91 1.75 24.52 -1.27
C VAL A 91 2.95 25.16 -1.97
N PRO A 92 4.20 24.74 -1.65
CA PRO A 92 5.38 25.33 -2.27
C PRO A 92 5.43 25.05 -3.79
N GLU A 93 6.18 25.90 -4.51
CA GLU A 93 6.21 25.84 -5.97
C GLU A 93 6.75 24.54 -6.54
N TRP A 94 7.59 23.84 -5.79
CA TRP A 94 8.15 22.56 -6.16
C TRP A 94 7.20 21.36 -5.98
N ALA A 95 6.02 21.54 -5.35
CA ALA A 95 5.08 20.48 -5.06
C ALA A 95 3.72 20.66 -5.74
N GLY A 96 3.04 19.57 -5.98
CA GLY A 96 1.63 19.53 -6.31
C GLY A 96 0.77 19.25 -5.09
N LEU A 97 -0.55 19.42 -5.25
CA LEU A 97 -1.55 19.08 -4.24
C LEU A 97 -2.63 18.20 -4.84
N GLN A 98 -2.85 17.06 -4.21
CA GLN A 98 -4.00 16.19 -4.45
C GLN A 98 -4.83 16.09 -3.17
N GLU A 99 -6.12 16.05 -3.31
CA GLU A 99 -7.04 15.76 -2.21
C GLU A 99 -7.74 14.43 -2.46
N TRP A 100 -7.88 13.63 -1.43
CA TRP A 100 -8.66 12.40 -1.45
C TRP A 100 -9.88 12.53 -0.55
N ASP A 101 -11.08 12.34 -1.11
CA ASP A 101 -12.36 12.51 -0.43
C ASP A 101 -12.94 11.21 0.16
N GLY A 102 -12.20 10.11 0.06
CA GLY A 102 -12.64 8.77 0.44
C GLY A 102 -13.11 7.92 -0.75
N LYS A 103 -13.21 8.50 -1.95
CA LYS A 103 -13.64 7.81 -3.19
C LYS A 103 -12.73 8.11 -4.38
N SER A 104 -12.26 9.36 -4.50
CA SER A 104 -11.51 9.82 -5.65
C SER A 104 -10.42 10.83 -5.27
N PHE A 105 -9.39 10.90 -6.11
CA PHE A 105 -8.34 11.92 -6.01
C PHE A 105 -8.65 13.13 -6.89
N ALA A 106 -8.63 14.31 -6.33
CA ALA A 106 -8.79 15.57 -7.03
C ALA A 106 -7.48 16.36 -7.04
N VAL A 107 -6.96 16.69 -8.24
CA VAL A 107 -5.77 17.53 -8.37
C VAL A 107 -6.15 18.99 -8.15
N LYS A 108 -5.69 19.59 -7.06
CA LYS A 108 -5.91 21.01 -6.73
C LYS A 108 -4.79 21.89 -7.27
N ARG A 109 -3.57 21.38 -7.30
CA ARG A 109 -2.42 22.04 -7.91
C ARG A 109 -1.57 20.99 -8.60
N LYS A 110 -1.26 21.20 -9.87
CA LYS A 110 -0.40 20.30 -10.65
C LYS A 110 1.05 20.39 -10.13
N ALA A 111 1.67 19.25 -9.86
CA ALA A 111 3.08 19.19 -9.53
C ALA A 111 3.91 19.61 -10.75
N PRO A 112 4.91 20.48 -10.59
CA PRO A 112 5.85 20.79 -11.67
C PRO A 112 6.63 19.54 -12.05
N MET A 113 6.99 19.47 -13.34
CA MET A 113 7.88 18.43 -13.85
C MET A 113 9.32 18.85 -13.60
N ARG A 114 10.13 17.93 -13.17
CA ARG A 114 11.57 18.09 -12.99
C ARG A 114 12.30 16.89 -13.61
N HIS A 115 13.61 17.01 -13.75
CA HIS A 115 14.45 15.87 -14.09
C HIS A 115 14.94 15.20 -12.81
N LYS A 116 14.56 13.94 -12.59
CA LYS A 116 15.10 13.15 -11.49
C LYS A 116 16.57 12.79 -11.77
N ALA A 117 17.34 12.61 -10.70
CA ALA A 117 18.70 12.11 -10.79
C ALA A 117 18.71 10.61 -11.20
N GLU A 118 19.85 10.19 -11.72
CA GLU A 118 20.08 8.76 -11.91
C GLU A 118 20.07 8.03 -10.57
N PRO A 119 19.53 6.80 -10.53
CA PRO A 119 19.47 6.04 -9.30
C PRO A 119 20.89 5.59 -8.87
N ASP A 120 21.21 5.79 -7.59
CA ASP A 120 22.38 5.19 -6.98
C ASP A 120 22.03 3.81 -6.36
N TRP A 121 23.06 3.07 -5.96
CA TRP A 121 22.88 1.72 -5.42
C TRP A 121 22.06 1.71 -4.13
N GLU A 122 22.17 2.73 -3.31
CA GLU A 122 21.41 2.84 -2.07
C GLU A 122 19.91 2.96 -2.35
N PHE A 123 19.56 3.80 -3.30
CA PHE A 123 18.18 3.98 -3.76
C PHE A 123 17.62 2.69 -4.38
N ILE A 124 18.39 2.01 -5.23
CA ILE A 124 17.97 0.72 -5.83
C ILE A 124 17.70 -0.32 -4.74
N VAL A 125 18.60 -0.49 -3.78
CA VAL A 125 18.43 -1.43 -2.67
C VAL A 125 17.21 -1.06 -1.82
N SER A 126 16.97 0.23 -1.59
CA SER A 126 15.80 0.70 -0.86
C SER A 126 14.50 0.35 -1.59
N ILE A 127 14.43 0.55 -2.91
CA ILE A 127 13.26 0.14 -3.71
C ILE A 127 13.03 -1.37 -3.60
N LEU A 128 14.06 -2.18 -3.80
CA LEU A 128 13.93 -3.63 -3.74
C LEU A 128 13.40 -4.13 -2.40
N ARG A 129 13.83 -3.52 -1.28
CA ARG A 129 13.38 -3.87 0.07
C ARG A 129 11.94 -3.44 0.38
N ASN A 130 11.47 -2.36 -0.23
CA ASN A 130 10.18 -1.74 0.08
C ASN A 130 9.19 -1.82 -1.09
N SER A 131 9.52 -2.60 -2.14
CA SER A 131 8.70 -2.69 -3.33
C SER A 131 7.32 -3.29 -3.06
N GLY A 132 6.33 -2.81 -3.79
CA GLY A 132 4.97 -3.32 -3.75
C GLY A 132 4.86 -4.79 -4.14
N GLU A 133 5.77 -5.29 -4.97
CA GLU A 133 5.81 -6.71 -5.37
C GLU A 133 5.97 -7.63 -4.14
N GLN A 134 6.90 -7.32 -3.23
CA GLN A 134 7.07 -8.11 -2.00
C GLN A 134 5.82 -8.09 -1.12
N ARG A 135 5.09 -6.96 -1.09
CA ARG A 135 3.84 -6.85 -0.34
C ARG A 135 2.69 -7.61 -0.99
N ARG A 136 2.63 -7.64 -2.33
CA ARG A 136 1.66 -8.45 -3.08
C ARG A 136 1.87 -9.93 -2.80
N ASP A 137 3.11 -10.40 -2.83
CA ASP A 137 3.45 -11.80 -2.54
C ASP A 137 3.07 -12.18 -1.11
N VAL A 138 3.34 -11.34 -0.12
CA VAL A 138 2.92 -11.55 1.28
C VAL A 138 1.39 -11.56 1.41
N GLY A 139 0.70 -10.70 0.68
CA GLY A 139 -0.77 -10.66 0.64
C GLY A 139 -1.35 -11.95 0.08
N LEU A 140 -0.84 -12.41 -1.05
CA LEU A 140 -1.23 -13.68 -1.67
C LEU A 140 -0.95 -14.86 -0.76
N MET A 141 0.22 -14.93 -0.14
CA MET A 141 0.57 -15.98 0.83
C MET A 141 -0.38 -15.99 2.03
N LYS A 142 -0.71 -14.84 2.59
CA LYS A 142 -1.67 -14.73 3.70
C LYS A 142 -3.06 -15.20 3.28
N ALA A 143 -3.52 -14.81 2.10
CA ALA A 143 -4.80 -15.26 1.55
C ALA A 143 -4.83 -16.79 1.33
N GLN A 144 -3.76 -17.37 0.80
CA GLN A 144 -3.62 -18.82 0.65
C GLN A 144 -3.62 -19.55 2.00
N ILE A 145 -2.88 -19.05 2.99
CA ILE A 145 -2.86 -19.62 4.33
C ILE A 145 -4.28 -19.62 4.94
N ALA A 146 -4.99 -18.49 4.86
CA ALA A 146 -6.35 -18.38 5.36
C ALA A 146 -7.31 -19.35 4.66
N TYR A 147 -7.19 -19.51 3.35
CA TYR A 147 -7.98 -20.47 2.57
C TYR A 147 -7.70 -21.91 3.02
N PHE A 148 -6.44 -22.31 3.19
CA PHE A 148 -6.09 -23.66 3.65
C PHE A 148 -6.54 -23.93 5.08
N GLN A 149 -6.45 -22.94 5.97
CA GLN A 149 -6.96 -23.05 7.34
C GLN A 149 -8.47 -23.26 7.34
N GLN A 150 -9.22 -22.45 6.60
CA GLN A 150 -10.68 -22.61 6.47
C GLN A 150 -11.07 -23.99 5.90
N SER A 151 -10.37 -24.44 4.87
CA SER A 151 -10.60 -25.76 4.28
C SER A 151 -10.30 -26.90 5.25
N ALA A 152 -9.25 -26.79 6.06
CA ALA A 152 -8.90 -27.76 7.07
C ALA A 152 -9.97 -27.84 8.17
N ASP A 153 -10.49 -26.70 8.63
CA ASP A 153 -11.55 -26.65 9.63
C ASP A 153 -12.87 -27.23 9.10
N GLN A 154 -13.23 -26.92 7.86
CA GLN A 154 -14.41 -27.51 7.21
C GLN A 154 -14.28 -29.05 7.11
N ASN A 155 -13.13 -29.54 6.68
CA ASN A 155 -12.85 -30.97 6.59
C ASN A 155 -12.89 -31.64 7.97
N ARG A 156 -12.37 -31.01 9.02
CA ARG A 156 -12.42 -31.49 10.40
C ARG A 156 -13.86 -31.61 10.91
N THR A 157 -14.65 -30.55 10.65
CA THR A 157 -16.07 -30.53 11.02
C THR A 157 -16.85 -31.65 10.32
N GLN A 158 -16.64 -31.82 9.01
CA GLN A 158 -17.28 -32.86 8.21
C GLN A 158 -16.92 -34.28 8.71
N ARG A 159 -15.65 -34.52 9.04
CA ARG A 159 -15.19 -35.79 9.62
C ARG A 159 -15.86 -36.08 10.96
N ASN A 160 -15.99 -35.08 11.83
CA ASN A 160 -16.64 -35.21 13.12
C ASN A 160 -18.13 -35.55 12.98
N ILE A 161 -18.84 -34.89 12.08
CA ILE A 161 -20.24 -35.15 11.76
C ILE A 161 -20.40 -36.59 11.24
N THR A 162 -19.54 -37.00 10.30
CA THR A 162 -19.60 -38.37 9.75
C THR A 162 -19.32 -39.40 10.80
N ALA A 163 -18.33 -39.19 11.67
CA ALA A 163 -18.01 -40.10 12.78
C ALA A 163 -19.19 -40.22 13.76
N GLN A 164 -19.86 -39.13 14.07
CA GLN A 164 -21.01 -39.10 14.94
C GLN A 164 -22.20 -39.88 14.35
N PHE A 165 -22.49 -39.71 13.06
CA PHE A 165 -23.51 -40.51 12.36
C PHE A 165 -23.20 -41.99 12.33
N GLN A 166 -21.94 -42.38 12.15
CA GLN A 166 -21.54 -43.79 12.19
C GLN A 166 -21.71 -44.38 13.59
N MET A 167 -21.33 -43.65 14.64
CA MET A 167 -21.51 -44.06 16.03
C MET A 167 -22.99 -44.26 16.38
N ASP A 168 -23.84 -43.29 16.02
CA ASP A 168 -25.28 -43.37 16.27
C ASP A 168 -25.92 -44.57 15.53
N ARG A 169 -25.46 -44.82 14.31
CA ARG A 169 -25.94 -46.00 13.55
C ARG A 169 -25.50 -47.31 14.18
N TRP A 170 -24.27 -47.36 14.69
CA TRP A 170 -23.77 -48.54 15.40
C TRP A 170 -24.55 -48.80 16.70
N ILE A 171 -24.78 -47.78 17.54
CA ILE A 171 -25.56 -47.84 18.78
C ILE A 171 -26.98 -48.39 18.51
N ARG A 172 -27.66 -47.87 17.47
CA ARG A 172 -29.01 -48.33 17.11
C ARG A 172 -29.02 -49.80 16.71
N ARG A 173 -28.03 -50.28 15.96
CA ARG A 173 -27.89 -51.68 15.56
C ARG A 173 -27.61 -52.60 16.75
N SER A 174 -26.74 -52.19 17.67
CA SER A 174 -26.41 -52.93 18.86
C SER A 174 -27.64 -53.13 19.77
N LYS A 175 -28.45 -52.08 19.94
CA LYS A 175 -29.70 -52.16 20.72
C LYS A 175 -30.75 -53.06 20.07
N ALA A 176 -30.86 -53.07 18.75
CA ALA A 176 -31.79 -53.92 18.06
C ALA A 176 -31.39 -55.42 18.03
N ALA A 177 -30.11 -55.74 18.27
CA ALA A 177 -29.61 -57.11 18.33
C ALA A 177 -29.73 -57.73 19.71
N THR A 178 -30.05 -56.98 20.77
CA THR A 178 -30.20 -57.39 22.16
C THR A 178 -31.65 -57.45 22.63
N SER A 179 -32.61 -57.15 21.76
CA SER A 179 -34.07 -57.30 21.95
C SER A 179 -34.60 -58.45 21.16
#